data_e82897d86e84a25391f481fb88780345
#
_entry.id   e82897d86e84a25391f481fb88780345
#
_cell.length_a   1.000
_cell.length_b   1.000
_cell.length_c   1.000
_cell.angle_alpha   90.00
_cell.angle_beta   90.00
_cell.angle_gamma   90.00
#
_symmetry.space_group_name_H-M   'P 1'
#
loop_
_entity.id
_entity.type
_entity.pdbx_description
1 polymer ?
#
loop_
_entity_poly.entity_id
_entity_poly.type
_entity_poly.pdbx_seq_one_letter_code
_entity_poly.pdbx_strand_id
1 'polypeptide(L)'
;MLRTGGAGHAPYAGHVTDRLPSDPVAEPSGPDAAPALPPTHEVTTNGVGPHPEPWPDDPRLDPELLAAGDTRNVVDRFRYWSMEAIIAELDTRRHAFDVAIENWQHDLNIGSIVRSANAFLAGTVHIIGRRRWNRRGAMVTDRYQHVRYHPDVAAFLDAMREDGRPVVAIDNTPGATMLESTELPERCVFLFGQEGPGLTDEAVSGADGHLEITQFGSTRSINASAAAAIVMHSWVVRHAELPA
;
A
#
# COMPACT_ATOMS: atom_id res chain seq x y z
N MET A 1 -45.78 -44.48 -6.83
CA MET A 1 -44.84 -45.62 -6.74
C MET A 1 -43.43 -45.05 -6.75
N LEU A 2 -42.80 -45.13 -5.56
CA LEU A 2 -41.36 -45.43 -5.31
C LEU A 2 -40.32 -44.43 -5.86
N ARG A 3 -39.31 -43.94 -5.14
CA ARG A 3 -38.70 -44.25 -3.83
C ARG A 3 -37.86 -43.05 -3.37
N THR A 4 -37.90 -42.80 -2.12
CA THR A 4 -36.99 -41.98 -1.31
C THR A 4 -35.58 -42.56 -1.28
N GLY A 5 -34.55 -41.66 -1.37
CA GLY A 5 -33.17 -41.96 -1.09
C GLY A 5 -32.52 -40.81 -0.33
N GLY A 6 -32.57 -40.86 0.99
CA GLY A 6 -31.86 -39.95 1.87
C GLY A 6 -30.38 -40.37 1.92
N ALA A 7 -29.48 -39.42 1.83
CA ALA A 7 -28.06 -39.57 2.18
C ALA A 7 -27.79 -38.80 3.46
N GLY A 8 -27.53 -39.58 4.53
CA GLY A 8 -27.25 -39.07 5.86
C GLY A 8 -25.88 -38.40 5.94
N HIS A 9 -25.86 -37.25 6.62
CA HIS A 9 -24.62 -36.63 7.09
C HIS A 9 -24.15 -37.36 8.35
N ALA A 10 -22.95 -37.88 8.31
CA ALA A 10 -22.23 -38.37 9.49
C ALA A 10 -21.51 -37.23 10.19
N PRO A 11 -21.53 -37.15 11.52
CA PRO A 11 -20.82 -36.12 12.27
C PRO A 11 -19.32 -36.49 12.37
N TYR A 12 -18.47 -35.54 12.08
CA TYR A 12 -17.03 -35.61 12.33
C TYR A 12 -16.81 -35.42 13.84
N ALA A 13 -16.58 -36.53 14.56
CA ALA A 13 -16.02 -36.52 15.90
C ALA A 13 -14.69 -37.29 15.84
N GLY A 14 -13.61 -36.57 15.94
CA GLY A 14 -12.26 -37.13 16.02
C GLY A 14 -11.41 -36.30 16.97
N HIS A 15 -11.49 -36.58 18.27
CA HIS A 15 -10.47 -36.26 19.25
C HIS A 15 -9.21 -37.07 18.92
N VAL A 16 -8.14 -36.43 18.52
CA VAL A 16 -6.80 -37.03 18.56
C VAL A 16 -5.97 -36.22 19.56
N THR A 17 -5.93 -36.76 20.79
CA THR A 17 -4.90 -36.42 21.79
C THR A 17 -3.82 -37.49 21.67
N ASP A 18 -2.83 -37.32 20.80
CA ASP A 18 -1.60 -38.08 20.88
C ASP A 18 -0.50 -37.16 21.36
N ARG A 19 -0.17 -37.30 22.67
CA ARG A 19 1.07 -36.79 23.25
C ARG A 19 2.20 -37.71 22.81
N LEU A 20 3.09 -37.21 21.97
CA LEU A 20 4.37 -37.87 21.74
C LEU A 20 5.23 -37.78 23.04
N PRO A 21 5.91 -38.87 23.41
CA PRO A 21 6.81 -38.86 24.54
C PRO A 21 8.01 -37.95 24.26
N SER A 22 8.31 -37.08 25.20
CA SER A 22 9.51 -36.25 25.19
C SER A 22 10.73 -37.09 25.53
N ASP A 23 11.51 -37.47 24.52
CA ASP A 23 12.85 -37.98 24.75
C ASP A 23 13.77 -36.85 25.21
N PRO A 24 14.62 -37.09 26.23
CA PRO A 24 15.57 -36.08 26.66
C PRO A 24 16.67 -35.93 25.61
N VAL A 25 16.75 -34.73 25.02
CA VAL A 25 17.85 -34.35 24.11
C VAL A 25 19.14 -34.30 24.97
N ALA A 26 20.06 -35.23 24.69
CA ALA A 26 21.41 -35.22 25.26
C ALA A 26 22.15 -33.97 24.81
N GLU A 27 22.68 -33.20 25.74
CA GLU A 27 23.59 -32.10 25.45
C GLU A 27 24.91 -32.64 24.85
N PRO A 28 25.38 -32.10 23.72
CA PRO A 28 26.70 -32.45 23.21
C PRO A 28 27.78 -31.71 24.01
N SER A 29 28.45 -32.44 24.89
CA SER A 29 29.70 -32.02 25.56
C SER A 29 30.87 -32.39 24.65
N GLY A 30 31.41 -31.41 23.90
CA GLY A 30 32.66 -31.57 23.14
C GLY A 30 33.29 -30.20 22.83
N PRO A 31 34.64 -30.12 22.73
CA PRO A 31 35.34 -28.84 22.60
C PRO A 31 35.37 -28.25 21.17
N ASP A 32 34.47 -28.63 20.28
CA ASP A 32 34.32 -28.09 18.94
C ASP A 32 32.95 -27.35 18.77
N ALA A 33 32.63 -26.46 19.72
CA ALA A 33 31.55 -25.53 19.49
C ALA A 33 31.96 -24.56 18.37
N ALA A 34 31.30 -24.63 17.22
CA ALA A 34 31.42 -23.61 16.19
C ALA A 34 31.25 -22.22 16.84
N PRO A 35 32.03 -21.21 16.44
CA PRO A 35 31.92 -19.87 17.01
C PRO A 35 30.47 -19.42 16.91
N ALA A 36 29.91 -18.99 18.05
CA ALA A 36 28.56 -18.45 18.11
C ALA A 36 28.48 -17.33 17.08
N LEU A 37 27.50 -17.46 16.16
CA LEU A 37 27.21 -16.40 15.24
C LEU A 37 26.93 -15.13 16.04
N PRO A 38 27.53 -13.98 15.67
CA PRO A 38 27.26 -12.72 16.35
C PRO A 38 25.75 -12.47 16.34
N PRO A 39 25.20 -11.83 17.39
CA PRO A 39 23.78 -11.54 17.46
C PRO A 39 23.38 -10.77 16.19
N THR A 40 22.48 -11.34 15.39
CA THR A 40 22.02 -10.81 14.10
C THR A 40 21.14 -9.58 14.22
N HIS A 41 21.13 -8.91 15.35
CA HIS A 41 20.42 -7.66 15.61
C HIS A 41 21.40 -6.62 16.18
N GLU A 42 22.33 -6.17 15.37
CA GLU A 42 22.63 -4.75 15.42
C GLU A 42 21.33 -4.05 15.11
N VAL A 43 20.80 -3.31 16.10
CA VAL A 43 19.73 -2.33 15.86
C VAL A 43 20.34 -1.32 14.89
N THR A 44 20.19 -1.56 13.59
CA THR A 44 20.48 -0.56 12.59
C THR A 44 19.49 0.56 12.87
N THR A 45 19.96 1.60 13.52
CA THR A 45 19.21 2.84 13.64
C THR A 45 18.86 3.22 12.21
N ASN A 46 17.55 3.27 11.88
CA ASN A 46 17.10 3.69 10.58
C ASN A 46 17.62 5.12 10.35
N GLY A 47 18.75 5.26 9.66
CA GLY A 47 19.34 6.58 9.42
C GLY A 47 20.85 6.54 9.33
N VAL A 48 21.41 7.70 9.08
CA VAL A 48 22.84 7.98 9.01
C VAL A 48 23.21 9.09 9.97
N GLY A 49 24.43 9.04 10.54
CA GLY A 49 24.96 10.08 11.41
C GLY A 49 25.29 11.39 10.67
N PRO A 50 25.88 12.38 11.36
CA PRO A 50 26.39 13.60 10.74
C PRO A 50 27.33 13.32 9.59
N HIS A 51 27.22 14.13 8.52
CA HIS A 51 28.13 14.02 7.39
C HIS A 51 29.53 14.57 7.78
N PRO A 52 30.64 13.89 7.43
CA PRO A 52 31.97 14.41 7.69
C PRO A 52 32.22 15.70 6.92
N GLU A 53 32.97 16.63 7.52
CA GLU A 53 33.44 17.83 6.84
C GLU A 53 34.71 17.56 5.97
N PRO A 54 34.95 18.31 4.89
CA PRO A 54 34.07 19.38 4.39
C PRO A 54 32.81 18.85 3.71
N TRP A 55 31.68 19.55 3.87
CA TRP A 55 30.44 19.14 3.25
C TRP A 55 30.49 19.32 1.74
N PRO A 56 29.77 18.45 0.98
CA PRO A 56 29.64 18.60 -0.46
C PRO A 56 28.94 19.92 -0.83
N ASP A 57 29.41 20.58 -1.89
CA ASP A 57 28.73 21.73 -2.49
C ASP A 57 27.62 21.25 -3.44
N ASP A 58 26.48 20.87 -2.87
CA ASP A 58 25.31 20.38 -3.59
C ASP A 58 24.05 21.08 -3.05
N PRO A 59 23.34 21.88 -3.89
CA PRO A 59 22.17 22.63 -3.46
C PRO A 59 20.97 21.78 -3.04
N ARG A 60 21.00 20.48 -3.27
CA ARG A 60 19.95 19.55 -2.84
C ARG A 60 20.08 19.18 -1.36
N LEU A 61 21.26 19.38 -0.77
CA LEU A 61 21.55 18.97 0.60
C LEU A 61 21.01 19.99 1.60
N ASP A 62 20.51 19.45 2.72
CA ASP A 62 20.02 20.22 3.86
C ASP A 62 21.14 20.35 4.90
N PRO A 63 21.62 21.58 5.21
CA PRO A 63 22.68 21.77 6.18
C PRO A 63 22.36 21.26 7.59
N GLU A 64 21.07 21.28 8.00
CA GLU A 64 20.67 20.75 9.31
C GLU A 64 20.81 19.23 9.34
N LEU A 65 20.46 18.55 8.26
CA LEU A 65 20.63 17.10 8.14
C LEU A 65 22.10 16.70 8.02
N LEU A 66 22.92 17.49 7.33
CA LEU A 66 24.37 17.26 7.28
C LEU A 66 24.99 17.37 8.68
N ALA A 67 24.58 18.35 9.47
CA ALA A 67 25.12 18.58 10.82
C ALA A 67 24.61 17.55 11.84
N ALA A 68 23.33 17.18 11.79
CA ALA A 68 22.69 16.36 12.82
C ALA A 68 22.59 14.86 12.46
N GLY A 69 22.72 14.52 11.18
CA GLY A 69 22.41 13.21 10.64
C GLY A 69 20.98 13.14 10.09
N ASP A 70 20.69 12.09 9.33
CA ASP A 70 19.40 11.88 8.68
C ASP A 70 18.76 10.56 9.13
N THR A 71 17.75 10.64 10.00
CA THR A 71 16.99 9.50 10.50
C THR A 71 15.67 9.26 9.77
N ARG A 72 15.41 10.00 8.69
CA ARG A 72 14.17 9.86 7.90
C ARG A 72 14.11 8.50 7.21
N ASN A 73 12.89 8.02 6.97
CA ASN A 73 12.65 6.80 6.19
C ASN A 73 12.71 7.10 4.67
N VAL A 74 13.91 7.33 4.17
CA VAL A 74 14.20 7.57 2.75
C VAL A 74 15.23 6.58 2.24
N VAL A 75 15.24 6.31 0.94
CA VAL A 75 16.29 5.50 0.30
C VAL A 75 17.64 6.23 0.36
N ASP A 76 18.75 5.48 0.33
CA ASP A 76 20.08 6.03 0.61
C ASP A 76 20.51 7.17 -0.32
N ARG A 77 20.08 7.16 -1.58
CA ARG A 77 20.38 8.26 -2.53
C ARG A 77 19.78 9.60 -2.13
N PHE A 78 18.75 9.62 -1.25
CA PHE A 78 18.10 10.83 -0.75
C PHE A 78 18.59 11.25 0.64
N ARG A 79 19.60 10.56 1.18
CA ARG A 79 20.18 10.94 2.46
C ARG A 79 20.72 12.37 2.40
N TYR A 80 20.41 13.12 3.43
CA TYR A 80 20.74 14.54 3.59
C TYR A 80 20.08 15.49 2.58
N TRP A 81 19.29 15.03 1.60
CA TRP A 81 18.59 15.94 0.69
C TRP A 81 17.49 16.70 1.44
N SER A 82 17.28 17.96 1.04
CA SER A 82 16.11 18.72 1.49
C SER A 82 14.81 18.03 1.04
N MET A 83 13.72 18.28 1.74
CA MET A 83 12.42 17.72 1.37
C MET A 83 11.98 18.19 -0.01
N GLU A 84 12.21 19.46 -0.31
CA GLU A 84 11.90 20.08 -1.60
C GLU A 84 12.69 19.45 -2.75
N ALA A 85 13.97 19.16 -2.53
CA ALA A 85 14.80 18.51 -3.53
C ALA A 85 14.34 17.07 -3.80
N ILE A 86 13.92 16.33 -2.76
CA ILE A 86 13.35 14.98 -2.94
C ILE A 86 12.05 15.05 -3.74
N ILE A 87 11.13 15.96 -3.41
CA ILE A 87 9.86 16.12 -4.13
C ILE A 87 10.13 16.46 -5.60
N ALA A 88 11.02 17.44 -5.86
CA ALA A 88 11.36 17.84 -7.22
C ALA A 88 11.94 16.68 -8.06
N GLU A 89 12.78 15.86 -7.46
CA GLU A 89 13.32 14.66 -8.11
C GLU A 89 12.24 13.61 -8.40
N LEU A 90 11.36 13.35 -7.43
CA LEU A 90 10.25 12.41 -7.62
C LEU A 90 9.29 12.88 -8.71
N ASP A 91 9.03 14.19 -8.79
CA ASP A 91 8.11 14.79 -9.76
C ASP A 91 8.56 14.62 -11.21
N THR A 92 9.86 14.47 -11.45
CA THR A 92 10.40 14.18 -12.79
C THR A 92 10.02 12.79 -13.31
N ARG A 93 9.56 11.90 -12.43
CA ARG A 93 9.39 10.48 -12.72
C ARG A 93 8.05 9.90 -12.25
N ARG A 94 7.13 10.74 -11.73
CA ARG A 94 5.82 10.23 -11.30
C ARG A 94 5.09 9.57 -12.43
N HIS A 95 4.48 8.45 -12.11
CA HIS A 95 3.64 7.73 -13.04
C HIS A 95 2.35 8.49 -13.36
N ALA A 96 1.73 8.13 -14.48
CA ALA A 96 0.55 8.83 -14.99
C ALA A 96 -0.75 8.46 -14.25
N PHE A 97 -0.72 7.56 -13.26
CA PHE A 97 -1.89 7.23 -12.46
C PHE A 97 -1.93 8.02 -11.15
N ASP A 98 -3.14 8.32 -10.71
CA ASP A 98 -3.46 8.88 -9.40
C ASP A 98 -4.25 7.87 -8.56
N VAL A 99 -4.40 8.17 -7.27
CA VAL A 99 -5.19 7.37 -6.33
C VAL A 99 -6.20 8.27 -5.64
N ALA A 100 -7.44 7.85 -5.52
CA ALA A 100 -8.50 8.56 -4.79
C ALA A 100 -9.10 7.67 -3.72
N ILE A 101 -9.46 8.27 -2.58
CA ILE A 101 -9.99 7.53 -1.43
C ILE A 101 -11.15 8.32 -0.84
N GLU A 102 -12.31 7.68 -0.67
CA GLU A 102 -13.40 8.21 0.12
C GLU A 102 -13.06 8.17 1.61
N ASN A 103 -13.25 9.27 2.32
CA ASN A 103 -12.94 9.43 3.74
C ASN A 103 -14.12 10.03 4.52
N TRP A 104 -15.15 9.22 4.77
CA TRP A 104 -16.33 9.66 5.53
C TRP A 104 -16.23 9.29 7.03
N GLN A 105 -15.46 8.25 7.40
CA GLN A 105 -15.43 7.64 8.73
C GLN A 105 -14.05 7.62 9.43
N HIS A 106 -13.06 8.43 8.99
CA HIS A 106 -11.67 8.37 9.49
C HIS A 106 -10.99 7.01 9.29
N ASP A 107 -10.95 6.55 8.07
CA ASP A 107 -10.35 5.28 7.73
C ASP A 107 -8.85 5.23 8.08
N LEU A 108 -8.45 4.16 8.79
CA LEU A 108 -7.07 3.90 9.16
C LEU A 108 -6.21 3.50 7.94
N ASN A 109 -6.84 3.01 6.88
CA ASN A 109 -6.16 2.54 5.67
C ASN A 109 -5.57 3.66 4.83
N ILE A 110 -6.10 4.90 4.93
CA ILE A 110 -5.64 6.03 4.12
C ILE A 110 -4.14 6.24 4.25
N GLY A 111 -3.61 6.20 5.45
CA GLY A 111 -2.16 6.31 5.67
C GLY A 111 -1.35 5.24 4.95
N SER A 112 -1.81 3.99 4.97
CA SER A 112 -1.17 2.88 4.28
C SER A 112 -1.28 3.01 2.76
N ILE A 113 -2.40 3.50 2.25
CA ILE A 113 -2.60 3.78 0.82
C ILE A 113 -1.67 4.89 0.35
N VAL A 114 -1.55 6.00 1.10
CA VAL A 114 -0.60 7.10 0.81
C VAL A 114 0.84 6.59 0.78
N ARG A 115 1.21 5.70 1.72
CA ARG A 115 2.53 5.08 1.73
C ARG A 115 2.77 4.21 0.48
N SER A 116 1.79 3.43 0.08
CA SER A 116 1.87 2.60 -1.14
C SER A 116 1.91 3.49 -2.39
N ALA A 117 1.12 4.55 -2.45
CA ALA A 117 1.14 5.52 -3.54
C ALA A 117 2.52 6.18 -3.70
N ASN A 118 3.17 6.53 -2.60
CA ASN A 118 4.55 7.02 -2.63
C ASN A 118 5.53 5.94 -3.12
N ALA A 119 5.40 4.70 -2.64
CA ALA A 119 6.27 3.58 -3.03
C ALA A 119 6.15 3.22 -4.52
N PHE A 120 4.94 3.31 -5.08
CA PHE A 120 4.66 3.08 -6.50
C PHE A 120 4.68 4.37 -7.34
N LEU A 121 5.16 5.47 -6.79
CA LEU A 121 5.38 6.75 -7.47
C LEU A 121 4.12 7.29 -8.18
N ALA A 122 2.95 7.14 -7.57
CA ALA A 122 1.69 7.72 -8.04
C ALA A 122 1.79 9.25 -8.17
N GLY A 123 1.07 9.85 -9.11
CA GLY A 123 1.03 11.30 -9.30
C GLY A 123 0.49 12.01 -8.07
N THR A 124 -0.81 11.94 -7.85
CA THR A 124 -1.52 12.61 -6.75
C THR A 124 -2.36 11.60 -5.97
N VAL A 125 -2.50 11.82 -4.66
CA VAL A 125 -3.51 11.16 -3.83
C VAL A 125 -4.64 12.14 -3.56
N HIS A 126 -5.85 11.78 -3.95
CA HIS A 126 -7.07 12.54 -3.74
C HIS A 126 -7.81 12.03 -2.52
N ILE A 127 -8.12 12.90 -1.56
CA ILE A 127 -8.93 12.58 -0.39
C ILE A 127 -10.30 13.20 -0.57
N ILE A 128 -11.35 12.38 -0.61
CA ILE A 128 -12.73 12.81 -0.84
C ILE A 128 -13.48 12.79 0.49
N GLY A 129 -14.13 13.90 0.85
CA GLY A 129 -14.88 14.05 2.09
C GLY A 129 -14.07 14.67 3.21
N ARG A 130 -13.89 14.01 4.35
CA ARG A 130 -13.19 14.57 5.50
C ARG A 130 -11.72 14.85 5.22
N ARG A 131 -11.27 16.05 5.49
CA ARG A 131 -9.87 16.47 5.28
C ARG A 131 -8.88 15.82 6.25
N ARG A 132 -9.33 15.47 7.46
CA ARG A 132 -8.48 14.82 8.46
C ARG A 132 -8.50 13.31 8.28
N TRP A 133 -7.33 12.70 8.30
CA TRP A 133 -7.13 11.26 8.23
C TRP A 133 -5.96 10.85 9.13
N ASN A 134 -5.85 9.57 9.45
CA ASN A 134 -4.79 9.04 10.30
C ASN A 134 -3.49 8.88 9.50
N ARG A 135 -2.50 9.73 9.80
CA ARG A 135 -1.20 9.73 9.11
C ARG A 135 -0.22 8.65 9.60
N ARG A 136 -0.53 7.93 10.69
CA ARG A 136 0.38 6.93 11.25
C ARG A 136 0.79 5.87 10.23
N GLY A 137 -0.16 5.38 9.44
CA GLY A 137 0.09 4.39 8.38
C GLY A 137 1.00 4.90 7.26
N ALA A 138 1.04 6.21 7.03
CA ALA A 138 1.89 6.80 6.00
C ALA A 138 3.39 6.76 6.35
N MET A 139 3.76 6.55 7.63
CA MET A 139 5.15 6.52 8.07
C MET A 139 5.97 7.70 7.54
N VAL A 140 5.37 8.90 7.60
CA VAL A 140 5.93 10.19 7.14
C VAL A 140 6.08 10.35 5.61
N THR A 141 5.73 9.34 4.80
CA THR A 141 5.85 9.43 3.33
C THR A 141 4.85 10.39 2.69
N ASP A 142 3.79 10.76 3.42
CA ASP A 142 2.84 11.81 3.02
C ASP A 142 3.49 13.18 2.78
N ARG A 143 4.69 13.42 3.30
CA ARG A 143 5.47 14.63 3.05
C ARG A 143 6.04 14.71 1.64
N TYR A 144 6.26 13.57 1.00
CA TYR A 144 6.81 13.46 -0.36
C TYR A 144 5.75 13.19 -1.42
N GLN A 145 4.46 13.08 -1.02
CA GLN A 145 3.34 12.77 -1.89
C GLN A 145 2.44 13.98 -2.06
N HIS A 146 2.04 14.29 -3.30
CA HIS A 146 1.02 15.29 -3.56
C HIS A 146 -0.34 14.79 -3.06
N VAL A 147 -1.00 15.60 -2.23
CA VAL A 147 -2.33 15.29 -1.68
C VAL A 147 -3.30 16.41 -2.00
N ARG A 148 -4.38 16.09 -2.71
CA ARG A 148 -5.47 17.00 -3.06
C ARG A 148 -6.76 16.62 -2.32
N TYR A 149 -7.51 17.61 -1.87
CA TYR A 149 -8.74 17.39 -1.11
C TYR A 149 -9.96 17.80 -1.92
N HIS A 150 -11.00 16.97 -1.88
CA HIS A 150 -12.30 17.23 -2.48
C HIS A 150 -13.38 17.16 -1.40
N PRO A 151 -14.36 18.09 -1.37
CA PRO A 151 -15.37 18.10 -0.32
C PRO A 151 -16.34 16.91 -0.42
N ASP A 152 -16.60 16.44 -1.64
CA ASP A 152 -17.52 15.35 -1.96
C ASP A 152 -17.12 14.66 -3.26
N VAL A 153 -17.87 13.62 -3.63
CA VAL A 153 -17.65 12.80 -4.83
C VAL A 153 -17.90 13.62 -6.09
N ALA A 154 -18.95 14.46 -6.12
CA ALA A 154 -19.26 15.28 -7.29
C ALA A 154 -18.11 16.22 -7.64
N ALA A 155 -17.57 16.95 -6.65
CA ALA A 155 -16.44 17.86 -6.85
C ALA A 155 -15.16 17.10 -7.30
N PHE A 156 -14.97 15.88 -6.83
CA PHE A 156 -13.87 15.03 -7.28
C PHE A 156 -14.05 14.62 -8.75
N LEU A 157 -15.23 14.10 -9.13
CA LEU A 157 -15.51 13.65 -10.48
C LEU A 157 -15.41 14.82 -11.49
N ASP A 158 -15.92 16.00 -11.12
CA ASP A 158 -15.81 17.20 -11.95
C ASP A 158 -14.35 17.59 -12.17
N ALA A 159 -13.53 17.58 -11.11
CA ALA A 159 -12.11 17.86 -11.25
C ALA A 159 -11.38 16.84 -12.13
N MET A 160 -11.74 15.55 -12.07
CA MET A 160 -11.11 14.52 -12.92
C MET A 160 -11.55 14.67 -14.39
N ARG A 161 -12.80 15.07 -14.65
CA ARG A 161 -13.25 15.40 -16.01
C ARG A 161 -12.53 16.61 -16.60
N GLU A 162 -12.33 17.66 -15.79
CA GLU A 162 -11.56 18.84 -16.21
C GLU A 162 -10.09 18.47 -16.53
N ASP A 163 -9.49 17.59 -15.73
CA ASP A 163 -8.13 17.09 -15.94
C ASP A 163 -8.05 16.06 -17.09
N GLY A 164 -9.21 15.65 -17.67
CA GLY A 164 -9.30 14.60 -18.71
C GLY A 164 -8.74 13.25 -18.21
N ARG A 165 -8.97 12.93 -16.96
CA ARG A 165 -8.43 11.75 -16.27
C ARG A 165 -9.57 10.77 -15.96
N PRO A 166 -9.66 9.61 -16.63
CA PRO A 166 -10.70 8.63 -16.37
C PRO A 166 -10.60 8.09 -14.94
N VAL A 167 -11.75 7.92 -14.30
CA VAL A 167 -11.92 7.38 -12.95
C VAL A 167 -12.23 5.89 -13.05
N VAL A 168 -11.43 5.07 -12.37
CA VAL A 168 -11.62 3.62 -12.27
C VAL A 168 -11.98 3.26 -10.83
N ALA A 169 -13.24 2.94 -10.60
CA ALA A 169 -13.73 2.49 -9.29
C ALA A 169 -13.22 1.08 -8.99
N ILE A 170 -12.75 0.86 -7.77
CA ILE A 170 -12.24 -0.44 -7.31
C ILE A 170 -13.11 -0.92 -6.15
N ASP A 171 -14.03 -1.83 -6.47
CA ASP A 171 -14.91 -2.45 -5.48
C ASP A 171 -15.45 -3.78 -6.04
N ASN A 172 -15.81 -4.72 -5.19
CA ASN A 172 -16.33 -6.04 -5.56
C ASN A 172 -17.87 -6.07 -5.59
N THR A 173 -18.48 -5.02 -6.09
CA THR A 173 -19.93 -4.90 -6.24
C THR A 173 -20.41 -5.38 -7.63
N PRO A 174 -21.71 -5.72 -7.77
CA PRO A 174 -22.25 -6.22 -9.04
C PRO A 174 -21.96 -5.30 -10.22
N GLY A 175 -21.47 -5.87 -11.32
CA GLY A 175 -21.12 -5.14 -12.53
C GLY A 175 -19.62 -4.83 -12.68
N ALA A 176 -18.81 -5.11 -11.66
CA ALA A 176 -17.36 -5.00 -11.76
C ALA A 176 -16.78 -6.04 -12.74
N THR A 177 -15.71 -5.67 -13.41
CA THR A 177 -14.91 -6.57 -14.25
C THR A 177 -13.61 -6.94 -13.51
N MET A 178 -13.05 -8.11 -13.83
CA MET A 178 -11.84 -8.58 -13.16
C MET A 178 -10.63 -7.74 -13.54
N LEU A 179 -9.91 -7.24 -12.55
CA LEU A 179 -8.64 -6.51 -12.71
C LEU A 179 -7.62 -7.31 -13.54
N GLU A 180 -7.57 -8.62 -13.32
CA GLU A 180 -6.60 -9.53 -13.93
C GLU A 180 -6.75 -9.64 -15.45
N SER A 181 -7.97 -9.49 -15.96
CA SER A 181 -8.29 -9.62 -17.39
C SER A 181 -8.60 -8.29 -18.09
N THR A 182 -8.56 -7.18 -17.38
CA THR A 182 -8.87 -5.85 -17.90
C THR A 182 -7.61 -5.08 -18.25
N GLU A 183 -7.56 -4.44 -19.40
CA GLU A 183 -6.53 -3.47 -19.72
C GLU A 183 -6.72 -2.21 -18.87
N LEU A 184 -5.67 -1.81 -18.16
CA LEU A 184 -5.70 -0.60 -17.35
C LEU A 184 -5.31 0.60 -18.20
N PRO A 185 -6.04 1.73 -18.10
CA PRO A 185 -5.62 2.96 -18.77
C PRO A 185 -4.25 3.41 -18.27
N GLU A 186 -3.38 3.86 -19.17
CA GLU A 186 -2.08 4.41 -18.80
C GLU A 186 -2.24 5.64 -17.89
N ARG A 187 -3.15 6.56 -18.25
CA ARG A 187 -3.49 7.73 -17.46
C ARG A 187 -4.87 7.57 -16.85
N CYS A 188 -4.94 7.43 -15.52
CA CYS A 188 -6.21 7.23 -14.82
C CYS A 188 -6.10 7.63 -13.35
N VAL A 189 -7.23 7.61 -12.64
CA VAL A 189 -7.26 7.63 -11.17
C VAL A 189 -8.01 6.40 -10.65
N PHE A 190 -7.39 5.65 -9.76
CA PHE A 190 -8.01 4.52 -9.08
C PHE A 190 -8.73 5.00 -7.84
N LEU A 191 -10.04 4.78 -7.78
CA LEU A 191 -10.91 5.23 -6.70
C LEU A 191 -11.24 4.07 -5.76
N PHE A 192 -10.92 4.23 -4.48
CA PHE A 192 -11.12 3.25 -3.42
C PHE A 192 -12.15 3.74 -2.40
N GLY A 193 -12.97 2.80 -1.95
CA GLY A 193 -13.93 3.01 -0.87
C GLY A 193 -13.31 2.90 0.51
N GLN A 194 -14.15 3.16 1.50
CA GLN A 194 -13.82 2.96 2.92
C GLN A 194 -13.90 1.49 3.32
N GLU A 195 -13.21 1.13 4.39
CA GLU A 195 -13.39 -0.16 5.01
C GLU A 195 -14.81 -0.29 5.59
N GLY A 196 -15.50 -1.36 5.25
CA GLY A 196 -16.86 -1.67 5.63
C GLY A 196 -17.88 -1.27 4.58
N PRO A 197 -18.24 0.02 4.39
CA PRO A 197 -19.23 0.42 3.39
C PRO A 197 -18.79 0.22 1.94
N GLY A 198 -17.47 0.24 1.65
CA GLY A 198 -16.97 0.30 0.28
C GLY A 198 -17.12 1.68 -0.35
N LEU A 199 -17.25 1.73 -1.66
CA LEU A 199 -17.56 2.94 -2.43
C LEU A 199 -19.03 3.32 -2.29
N THR A 200 -19.29 4.63 -2.35
CA THR A 200 -20.67 5.13 -2.47
C THR A 200 -21.23 4.82 -3.87
N ASP A 201 -22.56 4.70 -3.96
CA ASP A 201 -23.26 4.51 -5.25
C ASP A 201 -22.95 5.66 -6.23
N GLU A 202 -22.79 6.88 -5.73
CA GLU A 202 -22.41 8.05 -6.50
C GLU A 202 -21.02 7.87 -7.12
N ALA A 203 -20.06 7.38 -6.35
CA ALA A 203 -18.69 7.14 -6.80
C ALA A 203 -18.64 6.06 -7.90
N VAL A 204 -19.34 4.94 -7.69
CA VAL A 204 -19.41 3.84 -8.66
C VAL A 204 -20.11 4.28 -9.94
N SER A 205 -21.26 4.98 -9.83
CA SER A 205 -22.05 5.41 -10.98
C SER A 205 -21.37 6.51 -11.80
N GLY A 206 -20.54 7.32 -11.17
CA GLY A 206 -19.82 8.42 -11.82
C GLY A 206 -18.45 8.02 -12.38
N ALA A 207 -17.98 6.82 -12.11
CA ALA A 207 -16.71 6.31 -12.62
C ALA A 207 -16.84 5.86 -14.10
N ASP A 208 -15.72 5.97 -14.83
CA ASP A 208 -15.61 5.54 -16.23
C ASP A 208 -15.38 4.03 -16.37
N GLY A 209 -14.88 3.39 -15.32
CA GLY A 209 -14.66 1.95 -15.22
C GLY A 209 -14.89 1.43 -13.82
N HIS A 210 -15.23 0.15 -13.70
CA HIS A 210 -15.46 -0.50 -12.41
C HIS A 210 -14.79 -1.88 -12.39
N LEU A 211 -13.81 -2.06 -11.51
CA LEU A 211 -12.99 -3.26 -11.43
C LEU A 211 -13.05 -3.90 -10.05
N GLU A 212 -12.95 -5.22 -10.03
CA GLU A 212 -12.76 -6.01 -8.83
C GLU A 212 -11.47 -6.83 -8.88
N ILE A 213 -10.91 -7.13 -7.71
CA ILE A 213 -9.81 -8.07 -7.56
C ILE A 213 -10.40 -9.46 -7.32
N THR A 214 -10.04 -10.44 -8.14
CA THR A 214 -10.54 -11.81 -8.01
C THR A 214 -10.15 -12.40 -6.64
N GLN A 215 -11.14 -12.93 -5.92
CA GLN A 215 -10.96 -13.52 -4.60
C GLN A 215 -11.42 -14.98 -4.61
N PHE A 216 -10.64 -15.87 -4.01
CA PHE A 216 -10.91 -17.32 -3.98
C PHE A 216 -11.23 -17.83 -2.57
N GLY A 217 -11.18 -16.97 -1.58
CA GLY A 217 -11.37 -17.32 -0.18
C GLY A 217 -12.83 -17.21 0.29
N SER A 218 -13.03 -17.29 1.60
CA SER A 218 -14.34 -17.21 2.26
C SER A 218 -14.73 -15.79 2.67
N THR A 219 -13.82 -14.83 2.58
CA THR A 219 -14.08 -13.43 2.95
C THR A 219 -14.79 -12.69 1.83
N ARG A 220 -15.66 -11.73 2.20
CA ARG A 220 -16.36 -10.90 1.22
C ARG A 220 -15.45 -9.89 0.53
N SER A 221 -14.43 -9.41 1.25
CA SER A 221 -13.52 -8.38 0.76
C SER A 221 -12.14 -8.53 1.39
N ILE A 222 -11.14 -8.00 0.73
CA ILE A 222 -9.81 -7.80 1.28
C ILE A 222 -9.71 -6.38 1.87
N ASN A 223 -8.72 -6.15 2.73
CA ASN A 223 -8.47 -4.83 3.30
C ASN A 223 -8.24 -3.78 2.20
N ALA A 224 -8.81 -2.59 2.35
CA ALA A 224 -8.76 -1.52 1.34
C ALA A 224 -7.33 -1.10 0.97
N SER A 225 -6.39 -1.06 1.93
CA SER A 225 -5.00 -0.73 1.62
C SER A 225 -4.27 -1.85 0.88
N ALA A 226 -4.64 -3.10 1.11
CA ALA A 226 -4.13 -4.24 0.35
C ALA A 226 -4.67 -4.20 -1.10
N ALA A 227 -5.97 -3.94 -1.28
CA ALA A 227 -6.57 -3.75 -2.59
C ALA A 227 -5.87 -2.63 -3.37
N ALA A 228 -5.64 -1.49 -2.74
CA ALA A 228 -4.96 -0.37 -3.35
C ALA A 228 -3.52 -0.72 -3.78
N ALA A 229 -2.77 -1.44 -2.95
CA ALA A 229 -1.41 -1.88 -3.29
C ALA A 229 -1.41 -2.86 -4.48
N ILE A 230 -2.37 -3.80 -4.54
CA ILE A 230 -2.50 -4.75 -5.65
C ILE A 230 -2.81 -4.01 -6.96
N VAL A 231 -3.75 -3.08 -6.96
CA VAL A 231 -4.13 -2.31 -8.18
C VAL A 231 -2.97 -1.45 -8.66
N MET A 232 -2.31 -0.70 -7.78
CA MET A 232 -1.14 0.11 -8.11
C MET A 232 0.00 -0.75 -8.67
N HIS A 233 0.30 -1.89 -8.04
CA HIS A 233 1.30 -2.83 -8.53
C HIS A 233 0.91 -3.41 -9.90
N SER A 234 -0.37 -3.75 -10.10
CA SER A 234 -0.87 -4.23 -11.39
C SER A 234 -0.69 -3.20 -12.50
N TRP A 235 -0.86 -1.90 -12.19
CA TRP A 235 -0.59 -0.83 -13.13
C TRP A 235 0.91 -0.73 -13.45
N VAL A 236 1.77 -0.74 -12.42
CA VAL A 236 3.23 -0.65 -12.56
C VAL A 236 3.78 -1.78 -13.44
N VAL A 237 3.33 -3.02 -13.22
CA VAL A 237 3.77 -4.18 -14.03
C VAL A 237 3.40 -4.03 -15.52
N ARG A 238 2.31 -3.32 -15.81
CA ARG A 238 1.81 -3.16 -17.19
C ARG A 238 2.41 -1.97 -17.93
N HIS A 239 2.76 -0.89 -17.21
CA HIS A 239 3.06 0.41 -17.82
C HIS A 239 4.43 0.99 -17.44
N ALA A 240 5.01 0.58 -16.30
CA ALA A 240 6.28 1.16 -15.88
C ALA A 240 7.47 0.40 -16.47
N GLU A 241 8.54 1.14 -16.77
CA GLU A 241 9.85 0.54 -17.01
C GLU A 241 10.41 0.03 -15.68
N LEU A 242 10.55 -1.28 -15.56
CA LEU A 242 11.09 -1.88 -14.34
C LEU A 242 12.61 -1.70 -14.29
N PRO A 243 13.18 -1.43 -13.09
CA PRO A 243 14.64 -1.37 -12.95
C PRO A 243 15.26 -2.71 -13.35
N ALA A 244 16.37 -2.63 -14.08
CA ALA A 244 17.12 -3.81 -14.52
C ALA A 244 17.82 -4.52 -13.35
#